data_b38215c10366591655e5eb3099fcbe57
#
_entry.id   b38215c10366591655e5eb3099fcbe57
#
_cell.length_a   1.000
_cell.length_b   1.000
_cell.length_c   1.000
_cell.angle_alpha   90.00
_cell.angle_beta   90.00
_cell.angle_gamma   90.00
#
_symmetry.space_group_name_H-M   'P 1'
#
loop_
_entity.id
_entity.type
_entity.pdbx_description
1 polymer ?
#
loop_
_entity_poly.entity_id
_entity_poly.type
_entity_poly.pdbx_seq_one_letter_code
_entity_poly.pdbx_strand_id
1 'polypeptide(L)'
;MLTVCSREVEVPDNWLMNGNPFELRRPEYAKMVKFGGYVSVHTDENGRNVFTQEGYQSVKAIPFDFPIVGYGNGIVNTLRIWDAEPVECFQLDSFDKGDYQKAVEQENLARNIVEVLYPNDNHYAGKELRLKQQYFFISASVQEAVEKYMRKHDDIHKFYEKVTFQLNDTHPTVAIAELMRVLMDDYYLTWEEAWEITTKTCAYTNHTIMAEALEKWPIELFSRLLPRIYQIVEEINRRFIIDIQQKYSNVPGVDVQEKIRKMAIIYDGQVKMANMAIVSGYSVNGGLLYTSPSPRDRTR
;
A
#
# COMPACT_ATOMS: atom_id res chain seq x y z
N MET A 1 -25.18 -17.20 -49.66
CA MET A 1 -24.18 -16.19 -49.25
C MET A 1 -24.26 -16.10 -47.74
N LEU A 2 -23.42 -16.86 -47.03
CA LEU A 2 -23.38 -16.86 -45.56
C LEU A 2 -22.44 -15.74 -45.16
N THR A 3 -22.98 -14.66 -44.60
CA THR A 3 -22.20 -13.59 -44.00
C THR A 3 -21.79 -14.06 -42.61
N VAL A 4 -20.57 -14.55 -42.46
CA VAL A 4 -19.98 -14.81 -41.15
C VAL A 4 -19.60 -13.44 -40.59
N CYS A 5 -20.38 -12.90 -39.67
CA CYS A 5 -19.94 -11.81 -38.80
C CYS A 5 -18.90 -12.37 -37.87
N SER A 6 -17.63 -12.28 -38.24
CA SER A 6 -16.52 -12.46 -37.30
C SER A 6 -16.50 -11.24 -36.38
N ARG A 7 -16.94 -11.41 -35.16
CA ARG A 7 -16.73 -10.45 -34.10
C ARG A 7 -15.30 -10.61 -33.64
N GLU A 8 -14.44 -9.65 -33.87
CA GLU A 8 -13.13 -9.60 -33.22
C GLU A 8 -13.37 -9.47 -31.72
N VAL A 9 -12.86 -10.43 -30.97
CA VAL A 9 -12.86 -10.42 -29.51
C VAL A 9 -11.40 -10.33 -29.08
N GLU A 10 -11.05 -9.26 -28.40
CA GLU A 10 -9.75 -9.14 -27.76
C GLU A 10 -9.62 -10.19 -26.67
N VAL A 11 -8.58 -10.99 -26.74
CA VAL A 11 -8.20 -11.97 -25.73
C VAL A 11 -6.77 -11.71 -25.27
N PRO A 12 -6.41 -12.07 -24.04
CA PRO A 12 -5.03 -11.99 -23.60
C PRO A 12 -4.10 -12.73 -24.56
N ASP A 13 -2.97 -12.13 -24.87
CA ASP A 13 -1.94 -12.76 -25.66
C ASP A 13 -1.26 -13.86 -24.86
N ASN A 14 -1.05 -15.03 -25.48
CA ASN A 14 -0.44 -16.20 -24.86
C ASN A 14 1.11 -16.19 -24.98
N TRP A 15 1.72 -15.06 -25.33
CA TRP A 15 3.18 -14.98 -25.53
C TRP A 15 3.99 -15.36 -24.27
N LEU A 16 3.39 -15.30 -23.09
CA LEU A 16 4.00 -15.68 -21.80
C LEU A 16 3.94 -17.19 -21.50
N MET A 17 3.33 -18.02 -22.35
CA MET A 17 3.21 -19.47 -22.10
C MET A 17 4.56 -20.16 -21.81
N ASN A 18 5.64 -19.67 -22.40
CA ASN A 18 6.99 -20.20 -22.21
C ASN A 18 7.87 -19.36 -21.28
N GLY A 19 7.24 -18.50 -20.47
CA GLY A 19 7.92 -17.52 -19.62
C GLY A 19 8.26 -16.23 -20.37
N ASN A 20 8.71 -15.23 -19.64
CA ASN A 20 9.12 -13.94 -20.16
C ASN A 20 10.65 -13.85 -20.16
N PRO A 21 11.32 -13.78 -21.32
CA PRO A 21 12.79 -13.74 -21.40
C PRO A 21 13.38 -12.42 -20.86
N PHE A 22 12.56 -11.38 -20.65
CA PHE A 22 12.99 -10.06 -20.20
C PHE A 22 12.86 -9.85 -18.71
N GLU A 23 12.31 -10.83 -17.98
CA GLU A 23 12.14 -10.74 -16.54
C GLU A 23 13.07 -11.68 -15.77
N LEU A 24 13.54 -11.21 -14.63
CA LEU A 24 14.37 -11.99 -13.71
C LEU A 24 13.60 -12.18 -12.40
N ARG A 25 13.25 -13.43 -12.10
CA ARG A 25 12.70 -13.81 -10.81
C ARG A 25 13.78 -13.72 -9.73
N ARG A 26 13.49 -12.99 -8.64
CA ARG A 26 14.45 -12.67 -7.57
C ARG A 26 13.97 -13.20 -6.21
N PRO A 27 13.93 -14.51 -5.99
CA PRO A 27 13.39 -15.11 -4.76
C PRO A 27 14.20 -14.74 -3.51
N GLU A 28 15.46 -14.32 -3.67
CA GLU A 28 16.32 -13.85 -2.59
C GLU A 28 15.85 -12.54 -1.96
N TYR A 29 14.96 -11.81 -2.63
CA TYR A 29 14.33 -10.58 -2.12
C TYR A 29 12.84 -10.77 -1.78
N ALA A 30 12.41 -12.02 -1.60
CA ALA A 30 11.04 -12.31 -1.21
C ALA A 30 10.64 -11.63 0.09
N LYS A 31 9.38 -11.19 0.18
CA LYS A 31 8.81 -10.55 1.37
C LYS A 31 7.57 -11.28 1.84
N MET A 32 7.37 -11.30 3.15
CA MET A 32 6.14 -11.83 3.74
C MET A 32 5.14 -10.71 3.94
N VAL A 33 3.93 -10.91 3.40
CA VAL A 33 2.81 -9.99 3.60
C VAL A 33 1.73 -10.68 4.40
N LYS A 34 1.27 -10.01 5.48
CA LYS A 34 0.34 -10.57 6.46
C LYS A 34 -1.02 -9.88 6.36
N PHE A 35 -2.08 -10.67 6.44
CA PHE A 35 -3.47 -10.19 6.40
C PHE A 35 -4.27 -10.75 7.57
N GLY A 36 -5.14 -9.92 8.14
CA GLY A 36 -6.06 -10.32 9.21
C GLY A 36 -5.37 -10.63 10.53
N GLY A 37 -6.02 -11.43 11.35
CA GLY A 37 -5.57 -11.71 12.70
C GLY A 37 -5.86 -10.57 13.67
N TYR A 38 -5.06 -10.50 14.72
CA TYR A 38 -5.14 -9.46 15.74
C TYR A 38 -3.73 -9.03 16.18
N VAL A 39 -3.64 -7.91 16.86
CA VAL A 39 -2.36 -7.39 17.37
C VAL A 39 -2.31 -7.59 18.88
N SER A 40 -1.33 -8.35 19.34
CA SER A 40 -0.94 -8.42 20.74
C SER A 40 0.16 -7.40 21.05
N VAL A 41 0.15 -6.86 22.25
CA VAL A 41 1.16 -5.91 22.73
C VAL A 41 1.78 -6.44 23.99
N HIS A 42 3.09 -6.53 24.01
CA HIS A 42 3.85 -6.86 25.22
C HIS A 42 4.98 -5.85 25.42
N THR A 43 5.43 -5.72 26.64
CA THR A 43 6.55 -4.84 26.95
C THR A 43 7.83 -5.68 26.99
N ASP A 44 8.85 -5.26 26.23
CA ASP A 44 10.16 -5.91 26.25
C ASP A 44 10.95 -5.60 27.53
N GLU A 45 12.14 -6.20 27.68
CA GLU A 45 13.04 -6.01 28.81
C GLU A 45 13.52 -4.55 28.97
N ASN A 46 13.44 -3.75 27.92
CA ASN A 46 13.82 -2.34 27.89
C ASN A 46 12.62 -1.39 28.17
N GLY A 47 11.43 -1.94 28.49
CA GLY A 47 10.22 -1.16 28.73
C GLY A 47 9.53 -0.65 27.45
N ARG A 48 9.86 -1.18 26.27
CA ARG A 48 9.24 -0.80 24.98
C ARG A 48 8.04 -1.67 24.69
N ASN A 49 7.01 -1.08 24.12
CA ASN A 49 5.87 -1.81 23.58
C ASN A 49 6.26 -2.47 22.25
N VAL A 50 6.17 -3.78 22.21
CA VAL A 50 6.38 -4.60 21.00
C VAL A 50 5.01 -5.06 20.52
N PHE A 51 4.72 -4.81 19.25
CA PHE A 51 3.47 -5.15 18.60
C PHE A 51 3.68 -6.42 17.77
N THR A 52 2.91 -7.46 18.08
CA THR A 52 2.97 -8.72 17.35
C THR A 52 1.63 -9.02 16.72
N GLN A 53 1.61 -9.23 15.42
CA GLN A 53 0.40 -9.67 14.71
C GLN A 53 0.30 -11.21 14.80
N GLU A 54 -0.84 -11.70 15.27
CA GLU A 54 -1.11 -13.12 15.50
C GLU A 54 -2.37 -13.57 14.73
N GLY A 55 -2.48 -14.87 14.44
CA GLY A 55 -3.64 -15.44 13.74
C GLY A 55 -3.82 -14.92 12.31
N TYR A 56 -2.77 -14.42 11.69
CA TYR A 56 -2.80 -13.85 10.35
C TYR A 56 -2.71 -14.93 9.26
N GLN A 57 -3.21 -14.61 8.09
CA GLN A 57 -2.87 -15.28 6.84
C GLN A 57 -1.65 -14.58 6.22
N SER A 58 -0.74 -15.34 5.62
CA SER A 58 0.43 -14.76 4.98
C SER A 58 0.60 -15.25 3.55
N VAL A 59 1.14 -14.36 2.72
CA VAL A 59 1.48 -14.63 1.32
C VAL A 59 2.91 -14.18 1.10
N LYS A 60 3.66 -14.94 0.32
CA LYS A 60 5.01 -14.62 -0.07
C LYS A 60 4.99 -13.77 -1.34
N ALA A 61 5.50 -12.55 -1.26
CA ALA A 61 5.69 -11.68 -2.43
C ALA A 61 7.07 -11.96 -3.03
N ILE A 62 7.09 -12.38 -4.29
CA ILE A 62 8.32 -12.66 -5.04
C ILE A 62 8.53 -11.57 -6.08
N PRO A 63 9.65 -10.83 -6.05
CA PRO A 63 9.90 -9.80 -7.04
C PRO A 63 10.40 -10.36 -8.36
N PHE A 64 9.96 -9.73 -9.44
CA PHE A 64 10.44 -9.90 -10.80
C PHE A 64 10.98 -8.56 -11.30
N ASP A 65 12.21 -8.56 -11.77
CA ASP A 65 12.94 -7.38 -12.22
C ASP A 65 12.99 -7.31 -13.74
N PHE A 66 12.58 -6.17 -14.29
CA PHE A 66 12.72 -5.83 -15.71
C PHE A 66 13.79 -4.76 -15.87
N PRO A 67 14.83 -4.98 -16.70
CA PRO A 67 15.82 -3.97 -16.98
C PRO A 67 15.26 -2.90 -17.91
N ILE A 68 15.30 -1.65 -17.49
CA ILE A 68 14.93 -0.47 -18.29
C ILE A 68 16.21 0.26 -18.68
N VAL A 69 16.63 0.05 -19.91
CA VAL A 69 17.89 0.58 -20.45
C VAL A 69 17.74 2.05 -20.82
N GLY A 70 18.62 2.88 -20.27
CA GLY A 70 18.70 4.30 -20.63
C GLY A 70 19.33 4.52 -22.01
N TYR A 71 18.89 5.55 -22.72
CA TYR A 71 19.42 5.89 -24.05
C TYR A 71 20.82 6.52 -23.95
N GLY A 72 21.84 5.79 -24.42
CA GLY A 72 23.20 6.32 -24.61
C GLY A 72 23.96 6.75 -23.34
N ASN A 73 23.47 6.42 -22.14
CA ASN A 73 24.06 6.90 -20.88
C ASN A 73 24.65 5.79 -19.98
N GLY A 74 24.60 4.52 -20.43
CA GLY A 74 25.10 3.38 -19.67
C GLY A 74 24.32 3.05 -18.38
N ILE A 75 23.16 3.69 -18.13
CA ILE A 75 22.31 3.46 -16.97
C ILE A 75 21.26 2.42 -17.32
N VAL A 76 21.06 1.47 -16.42
CA VAL A 76 19.97 0.50 -16.47
C VAL A 76 19.16 0.63 -15.17
N ASN A 77 17.94 1.12 -15.29
CA ASN A 77 16.99 1.15 -14.17
C ASN A 77 16.26 -0.20 -14.07
N THR A 78 15.65 -0.45 -12.93
CA THR A 78 14.87 -1.65 -12.67
C THR A 78 13.41 -1.29 -12.48
N LEU A 79 12.54 -1.87 -13.29
CA LEU A 79 11.12 -1.96 -12.98
C LEU A 79 10.91 -3.26 -12.20
N ARG A 80 10.43 -3.16 -10.96
CA ARG A 80 10.13 -4.32 -10.12
C ARG A 80 8.63 -4.47 -9.98
N ILE A 81 8.14 -5.68 -10.26
CA ILE A 81 6.77 -6.11 -10.01
C ILE A 81 6.79 -7.29 -9.04
N TRP A 82 5.64 -7.61 -8.47
CA TRP A 82 5.52 -8.65 -7.45
C TRP A 82 4.52 -9.72 -7.89
N ASP A 83 4.95 -10.97 -7.79
CA ASP A 83 4.08 -12.13 -7.87
C ASP A 83 3.81 -12.69 -6.47
N ALA A 84 2.72 -13.42 -6.31
CA ALA A 84 2.29 -13.98 -5.04
C ALA A 84 2.44 -15.50 -5.05
N GLU A 85 3.17 -16.02 -4.06
CA GLU A 85 3.32 -17.45 -3.84
C GLU A 85 2.79 -17.86 -2.46
N PRO A 86 2.27 -19.09 -2.30
CA PRO A 86 1.88 -19.60 -1.00
C PRO A 86 3.11 -19.75 -0.09
N VAL A 87 2.91 -19.59 1.21
CA VAL A 87 3.95 -19.83 2.22
C VAL A 87 4.16 -21.32 2.44
N GLU A 88 3.05 -22.03 2.58
CA GLU A 88 3.02 -23.49 2.68
C GLU A 88 2.63 -24.06 1.32
N CYS A 89 3.37 -25.06 0.90
CA CYS A 89 3.02 -25.83 -0.29
C CYS A 89 1.75 -26.65 -0.04
N PHE A 90 1.26 -27.28 -1.09
CA PHE A 90 0.12 -28.20 -1.10
C PHE A 90 0.01 -29.06 0.17
N GLN A 91 -1.14 -29.02 0.84
CA GLN A 91 -1.38 -29.75 2.08
C GLN A 91 -1.81 -31.19 1.79
N LEU A 92 -0.83 -32.09 1.67
CA LEU A 92 -1.07 -33.51 1.36
C LEU A 92 -2.01 -34.18 2.37
N ASP A 93 -1.85 -33.90 3.67
CA ASP A 93 -2.70 -34.44 4.73
C ASP A 93 -4.19 -34.09 4.58
N SER A 94 -4.47 -32.87 4.11
CA SER A 94 -5.84 -32.45 3.83
C SER A 94 -6.37 -33.09 2.59
N PHE A 95 -5.56 -33.27 1.56
CA PHE A 95 -5.90 -33.96 0.33
C PHE A 95 -6.23 -35.41 0.57
N ASP A 96 -5.41 -36.13 1.33
CA ASP A 96 -5.60 -37.55 1.65
C ASP A 96 -6.86 -37.81 2.50
N LYS A 97 -7.30 -36.79 3.26
CA LYS A 97 -8.57 -36.81 4.01
C LYS A 97 -9.80 -36.44 3.16
N GLY A 98 -9.61 -36.14 1.87
CA GLY A 98 -10.66 -35.74 0.95
C GLY A 98 -11.05 -34.26 1.04
N ASP A 99 -10.34 -33.43 1.83
CA ASP A 99 -10.53 -31.96 1.89
C ASP A 99 -9.70 -31.29 0.81
N TYR A 100 -10.12 -31.45 -0.43
CA TYR A 100 -9.39 -30.94 -1.59
C TYR A 100 -9.37 -29.41 -1.66
N GLN A 101 -10.39 -28.73 -1.13
CA GLN A 101 -10.44 -27.26 -1.11
C GLN A 101 -9.39 -26.72 -0.16
N LYS A 102 -9.29 -27.29 1.02
CA LYS A 102 -8.27 -26.88 2.01
C LYS A 102 -6.85 -27.20 1.53
N ALA A 103 -6.66 -28.28 0.79
CA ALA A 103 -5.35 -28.67 0.26
C ALA A 103 -4.74 -27.61 -0.67
N VAL A 104 -5.55 -26.81 -1.36
CA VAL A 104 -5.13 -25.76 -2.31
C VAL A 104 -5.51 -24.34 -1.85
N GLU A 105 -5.97 -24.17 -0.62
CA GLU A 105 -6.47 -22.88 -0.11
C GLU A 105 -5.43 -21.76 -0.19
N GLN A 106 -4.21 -22.04 0.21
CA GLN A 106 -3.13 -21.05 0.20
C GLN A 106 -2.67 -20.69 -1.22
N GLU A 107 -2.66 -21.66 -2.13
CA GLU A 107 -2.37 -21.42 -3.54
C GLU A 107 -3.43 -20.50 -4.16
N ASN A 108 -4.71 -20.78 -3.88
CA ASN A 108 -5.82 -19.95 -4.35
C ASN A 108 -5.76 -18.54 -3.76
N LEU A 109 -5.43 -18.40 -2.47
CA LEU A 109 -5.28 -17.11 -1.82
C LEU A 109 -4.20 -16.27 -2.52
N ALA A 110 -3.02 -16.84 -2.71
CA ALA A 110 -1.91 -16.16 -3.37
C ALA A 110 -2.28 -15.78 -4.80
N ARG A 111 -2.78 -16.73 -5.59
CA ARG A 111 -3.15 -16.51 -6.98
C ARG A 111 -4.22 -15.42 -7.16
N ASN A 112 -5.26 -15.43 -6.33
CA ASN A 112 -6.33 -14.41 -6.42
C ASN A 112 -5.81 -12.98 -6.23
N ILE A 113 -4.73 -12.78 -5.47
CA ILE A 113 -4.17 -11.43 -5.25
C ILE A 113 -3.59 -10.83 -6.54
N VAL A 114 -3.02 -11.66 -7.42
CA VAL A 114 -2.28 -11.18 -8.60
C VAL A 114 -2.94 -11.51 -9.93
N GLU A 115 -3.97 -12.36 -9.96
CA GLU A 115 -4.56 -12.89 -11.21
C GLU A 115 -5.27 -11.83 -12.03
N VAL A 116 -6.03 -10.94 -11.40
CA VAL A 116 -6.84 -9.92 -12.09
C VAL A 116 -6.60 -8.55 -11.48
N LEU A 117 -6.10 -7.63 -12.30
CA LEU A 117 -5.98 -6.23 -11.93
C LEU A 117 -7.38 -5.56 -11.96
N TYR A 118 -7.70 -4.77 -10.94
CA TYR A 118 -9.00 -4.10 -10.76
C TYR A 118 -10.19 -5.08 -10.77
N PRO A 119 -10.29 -5.97 -9.76
CA PRO A 119 -11.45 -6.83 -9.63
C PRO A 119 -12.72 -6.00 -9.41
N ASN A 120 -13.87 -6.57 -9.77
CA ASN A 120 -15.16 -5.94 -9.50
C ASN A 120 -15.36 -5.74 -7.98
N ASP A 121 -15.47 -4.50 -7.54
CA ASP A 121 -15.58 -4.09 -6.12
C ASP A 121 -17.00 -3.61 -5.73
N ASN A 122 -18.00 -3.93 -6.53
CA ASN A 122 -19.42 -3.65 -6.21
C ASN A 122 -19.93 -4.50 -5.03
N HIS A 123 -19.21 -5.52 -4.62
CA HIS A 123 -19.52 -6.40 -3.50
C HIS A 123 -18.36 -6.45 -2.49
N TYR A 124 -18.69 -6.90 -1.26
CA TYR A 124 -17.75 -6.89 -0.15
C TYR A 124 -16.44 -7.67 -0.42
N ALA A 125 -16.56 -8.88 -0.97
CA ALA A 125 -15.39 -9.71 -1.30
C ALA A 125 -14.46 -9.05 -2.35
N GLY A 126 -15.02 -8.33 -3.32
CA GLY A 126 -14.24 -7.58 -4.29
C GLY A 126 -13.51 -6.40 -3.68
N LYS A 127 -14.16 -5.67 -2.76
CA LYS A 127 -13.48 -4.61 -1.98
C LYS A 127 -12.36 -5.16 -1.13
N GLU A 128 -12.58 -6.30 -0.47
CA GLU A 128 -11.54 -6.98 0.32
C GLU A 128 -10.35 -7.39 -0.56
N LEU A 129 -10.61 -8.01 -1.72
CA LEU A 129 -9.56 -8.41 -2.65
C LEU A 129 -8.77 -7.19 -3.15
N ARG A 130 -9.44 -6.10 -3.51
CA ARG A 130 -8.78 -4.87 -3.94
C ARG A 130 -7.89 -4.26 -2.86
N LEU A 131 -8.34 -4.24 -1.61
CA LEU A 131 -7.51 -3.77 -0.49
C LEU A 131 -6.33 -4.73 -0.24
N LYS A 132 -6.53 -6.05 -0.38
CA LYS A 132 -5.44 -7.05 -0.34
C LYS A 132 -4.39 -6.79 -1.41
N GLN A 133 -4.78 -6.54 -2.65
CA GLN A 133 -3.88 -6.24 -3.77
C GLN A 133 -3.03 -5.00 -3.49
N GLN A 134 -3.66 -3.92 -3.04
CA GLN A 134 -2.95 -2.69 -2.72
C GLN A 134 -1.94 -2.89 -1.59
N TYR A 135 -2.37 -3.50 -0.49
CA TYR A 135 -1.48 -3.73 0.64
C TYR A 135 -0.37 -4.73 0.32
N PHE A 136 -0.66 -5.78 -0.45
CA PHE A 136 0.34 -6.75 -0.92
C PHE A 136 1.49 -6.07 -1.65
N PHE A 137 1.16 -5.29 -2.67
CA PHE A 137 2.14 -4.55 -3.45
C PHE A 137 2.94 -3.56 -2.61
N ILE A 138 2.26 -2.81 -1.77
CA ILE A 138 2.86 -1.75 -0.96
C ILE A 138 3.73 -2.33 0.14
N SER A 139 3.25 -3.32 0.88
CA SER A 139 4.04 -3.92 1.98
C SER A 139 5.34 -4.54 1.46
N ALA A 140 5.27 -5.29 0.35
CA ALA A 140 6.45 -5.86 -0.28
C ALA A 140 7.43 -4.77 -0.74
N SER A 141 6.93 -3.70 -1.36
CA SER A 141 7.75 -2.61 -1.91
C SER A 141 8.41 -1.78 -0.81
N VAL A 142 7.70 -1.45 0.26
CA VAL A 142 8.22 -0.67 1.39
C VAL A 142 9.28 -1.46 2.15
N GLN A 143 9.01 -2.73 2.48
CA GLN A 143 9.99 -3.61 3.13
C GLN A 143 11.28 -3.68 2.31
N GLU A 144 11.19 -3.95 1.00
CA GLU A 144 12.37 -4.03 0.15
C GLU A 144 13.10 -2.70 0.02
N ALA A 145 12.40 -1.56 -0.06
CA ALA A 145 13.03 -0.25 -0.14
C ALA A 145 13.87 0.05 1.11
N VAL A 146 13.32 -0.25 2.30
CA VAL A 146 14.03 -0.05 3.58
C VAL A 146 15.22 -1.00 3.69
N GLU A 147 15.04 -2.29 3.42
CA GLU A 147 16.15 -3.26 3.45
C GLU A 147 17.23 -2.94 2.42
N LYS A 148 16.85 -2.53 1.21
CA LYS A 148 17.79 -2.12 0.15
C LYS A 148 18.63 -0.93 0.59
N TYR A 149 18.01 0.03 1.27
CA TYR A 149 18.71 1.16 1.84
C TYR A 149 19.69 0.70 2.93
N MET A 150 19.23 -0.10 3.90
CA MET A 150 20.03 -0.57 5.01
C MET A 150 21.16 -1.52 4.61
N ARG A 151 21.11 -2.17 3.46
CA ARG A 151 22.26 -2.92 2.91
C ARG A 151 23.45 -2.03 2.53
N LYS A 152 23.24 -0.71 2.39
CA LYS A 152 24.27 0.25 1.94
C LYS A 152 24.54 1.38 2.93
N HIS A 153 23.69 1.53 3.94
CA HIS A 153 23.72 2.63 4.90
C HIS A 153 23.41 2.10 6.30
N ASP A 154 24.11 2.63 7.31
CA ASP A 154 23.97 2.17 8.68
C ASP A 154 22.99 3.01 9.51
N ASP A 155 22.52 4.14 8.96
CA ASP A 155 21.69 5.11 9.66
C ASP A 155 20.31 5.23 9.00
N ILE A 156 19.29 4.60 9.61
CA ILE A 156 17.90 4.62 9.13
C ILE A 156 17.28 6.03 9.17
N HIS A 157 17.76 6.93 10.05
CA HIS A 157 17.24 8.29 10.18
C HIS A 157 17.49 9.15 8.95
N LYS A 158 18.43 8.76 8.09
CA LYS A 158 18.72 9.41 6.80
C LYS A 158 18.04 8.77 5.60
N PHE A 159 17.10 7.86 5.84
CA PHE A 159 16.38 7.16 4.77
C PHE A 159 15.75 8.12 3.76
N TYR A 160 15.07 9.16 4.22
CA TYR A 160 14.42 10.17 3.38
C TYR A 160 15.38 11.00 2.51
N GLU A 161 16.69 11.02 2.81
CA GLU A 161 17.67 11.72 1.98
C GLU A 161 17.97 10.98 0.66
N LYS A 162 17.69 9.68 0.61
CA LYS A 162 18.02 8.79 -0.51
C LYS A 162 16.82 8.12 -1.15
N VAL A 163 15.69 8.10 -0.45
CA VAL A 163 14.48 7.39 -0.88
C VAL A 163 13.28 8.33 -0.84
N THR A 164 12.52 8.35 -1.92
CA THR A 164 11.24 9.06 -2.01
C THR A 164 10.18 8.11 -2.56
N PHE A 165 9.03 8.08 -1.92
CA PHE A 165 7.85 7.41 -2.41
C PHE A 165 6.92 8.43 -3.05
N GLN A 166 6.84 8.40 -4.38
CA GLN A 166 5.86 9.18 -5.11
C GLN A 166 4.55 8.40 -5.17
N LEU A 167 3.60 8.76 -4.30
CA LEU A 167 2.28 8.16 -4.27
C LEU A 167 1.45 8.69 -5.44
N ASN A 168 1.20 7.80 -6.39
CA ASN A 168 0.47 8.12 -7.61
C ASN A 168 -1.01 7.79 -7.42
N ASP A 169 -1.84 8.81 -7.20
CA ASP A 169 -3.22 8.70 -6.75
C ASP A 169 -3.37 8.09 -5.33
N THR A 170 -4.56 7.62 -4.95
CA THR A 170 -4.85 7.09 -3.61
C THR A 170 -4.52 5.61 -3.44
N HIS A 171 -4.32 4.88 -4.54
CA HIS A 171 -4.07 3.44 -4.53
C HIS A 171 -2.87 3.01 -3.65
N PRO A 172 -1.71 3.70 -3.68
CA PRO A 172 -0.55 3.33 -2.86
C PRO A 172 -0.51 4.02 -1.50
N THR A 173 -1.54 4.75 -1.07
CA THR A 173 -1.48 5.61 0.13
C THR A 173 -1.23 4.83 1.42
N VAL A 174 -1.60 3.56 1.48
CA VAL A 174 -1.30 2.70 2.63
C VAL A 174 0.22 2.58 2.92
N ALA A 175 1.07 2.99 1.98
CA ALA A 175 2.53 3.06 2.14
C ALA A 175 2.96 3.94 3.32
N ILE A 176 2.19 4.97 3.65
CA ILE A 176 2.45 5.85 4.79
C ILE A 176 2.41 5.04 6.09
N ALA A 177 1.32 4.33 6.33
CA ALA A 177 1.15 3.53 7.54
C ALA A 177 2.07 2.29 7.54
N GLU A 178 2.33 1.70 6.38
CA GLU A 178 3.27 0.57 6.28
C GLU A 178 4.71 1.00 6.54
N LEU A 179 5.15 2.16 6.06
CA LEU A 179 6.47 2.68 6.38
C LEU A 179 6.61 2.96 7.89
N MET A 180 5.58 3.57 8.52
CA MET A 180 5.52 3.72 9.96
C MET A 180 5.66 2.37 10.69
N ARG A 181 4.90 1.35 10.23
CA ARG A 181 4.99 0.00 10.82
C ARG A 181 6.40 -0.56 10.72
N VAL A 182 7.01 -0.54 9.55
CA VAL A 182 8.36 -1.07 9.34
C VAL A 182 9.35 -0.33 10.25
N LEU A 183 9.31 0.99 10.28
CA LEU A 183 10.23 1.79 11.10
C LEU A 183 10.05 1.53 12.61
N MET A 184 8.81 1.43 13.08
CA MET A 184 8.54 1.21 14.51
C MET A 184 8.68 -0.24 14.94
N ASP A 185 8.11 -1.18 14.18
CA ASP A 185 7.99 -2.57 14.61
C ASP A 185 9.23 -3.40 14.24
N ASP A 186 9.86 -3.12 13.08
CA ASP A 186 11.01 -3.89 12.59
C ASP A 186 12.36 -3.20 12.92
N TYR A 187 12.38 -1.85 13.02
CA TYR A 187 13.59 -1.07 13.34
C TYR A 187 13.53 -0.37 14.70
N TYR A 188 12.47 -0.55 15.48
CA TYR A 188 12.31 -0.08 16.85
C TYR A 188 12.44 1.43 17.06
N LEU A 189 12.10 2.24 16.05
CA LEU A 189 12.06 3.69 16.16
C LEU A 189 10.87 4.13 17.02
N THR A 190 11.02 5.27 17.67
CA THR A 190 9.90 5.95 18.31
C THR A 190 8.89 6.42 17.26
N TRP A 191 7.67 6.74 17.70
CA TRP A 191 6.65 7.31 16.83
C TRP A 191 7.13 8.60 16.13
N GLU A 192 7.76 9.47 16.89
CA GLU A 192 8.25 10.78 16.43
C GLU A 192 9.31 10.64 15.35
N GLU A 193 10.28 9.77 15.54
CA GLU A 193 11.33 9.47 14.56
C GLU A 193 10.75 8.83 13.28
N ALA A 194 9.89 7.83 13.45
CA ALA A 194 9.23 7.16 12.32
C ALA A 194 8.34 8.14 11.53
N TRP A 195 7.62 9.03 12.22
CA TRP A 195 6.77 10.03 11.59
C TRP A 195 7.58 11.07 10.82
N GLU A 196 8.67 11.55 11.39
CA GLU A 196 9.58 12.47 10.71
C GLU A 196 10.14 11.88 9.41
N ILE A 197 10.62 10.64 9.45
CA ILE A 197 11.12 9.93 8.27
C ILE A 197 10.00 9.76 7.24
N THR A 198 8.84 9.28 7.66
CA THR A 198 7.71 8.99 6.78
C THR A 198 7.22 10.25 6.06
N THR A 199 7.02 11.34 6.79
CA THR A 199 6.55 12.61 6.22
C THR A 199 7.57 13.29 5.32
N LYS A 200 8.85 12.97 5.43
CA LYS A 200 9.91 13.43 4.51
C LYS A 200 10.14 12.49 3.33
N THR A 201 9.61 11.26 3.38
CA THR A 201 9.78 10.25 2.33
C THR A 201 8.63 10.26 1.34
N CYS A 202 7.38 10.50 1.79
CA CYS A 202 6.19 10.36 0.98
C CYS A 202 5.78 11.69 0.32
N ALA A 203 5.57 11.66 -0.99
CA ALA A 203 4.95 12.72 -1.77
C ALA A 203 3.69 12.19 -2.47
N TYR A 204 2.70 13.03 -2.70
CA TYR A 204 1.42 12.63 -3.26
C TYR A 204 1.05 13.44 -4.51
N THR A 205 0.62 12.73 -5.54
CA THR A 205 0.03 13.32 -6.73
C THR A 205 -1.39 12.78 -6.93
N ASN A 206 -2.37 13.68 -6.94
CA ASN A 206 -3.76 13.35 -7.25
C ASN A 206 -4.03 13.52 -8.74
N HIS A 207 -4.52 12.48 -9.40
CA HIS A 207 -4.89 12.47 -10.82
C HIS A 207 -6.39 12.54 -11.06
N THR A 208 -7.23 12.46 -10.01
CA THR A 208 -8.68 12.46 -10.14
C THR A 208 -9.33 13.71 -9.59
N ILE A 209 -10.36 14.21 -10.29
CA ILE A 209 -11.19 15.35 -9.85
C ILE A 209 -12.47 14.84 -9.18
N MET A 210 -12.90 13.61 -9.54
CA MET A 210 -14.18 13.05 -9.09
C MET A 210 -14.07 12.56 -7.65
N ALA A 211 -14.88 13.10 -6.77
CA ALA A 211 -14.88 12.74 -5.35
C ALA A 211 -15.21 11.26 -5.09
N GLU A 212 -16.00 10.63 -5.96
CA GLU A 212 -16.30 9.19 -5.92
C GLU A 212 -15.09 8.30 -6.25
N ALA A 213 -14.12 8.81 -7.00
CA ALA A 213 -12.90 8.08 -7.33
C ALA A 213 -11.82 8.16 -6.24
N LEU A 214 -12.00 9.02 -5.23
CA LEU A 214 -11.13 9.07 -4.06
C LEU A 214 -11.45 7.89 -3.14
N GLU A 215 -10.50 7.00 -2.95
CA GLU A 215 -10.71 5.77 -2.18
C GLU A 215 -11.04 6.02 -0.72
N LYS A 216 -12.07 5.32 -0.27
CA LYS A 216 -12.53 5.29 1.12
C LYS A 216 -12.81 3.84 1.50
N TRP A 217 -12.26 3.41 2.62
CA TRP A 217 -12.45 2.05 3.09
C TRP A 217 -13.31 2.02 4.35
N PRO A 218 -14.33 1.17 4.43
CA PRO A 218 -15.06 0.94 5.66
C PRO A 218 -14.09 0.53 6.78
N ILE A 219 -14.23 1.13 7.96
CA ILE A 219 -13.38 0.82 9.12
C ILE A 219 -13.39 -0.68 9.42
N GLU A 220 -14.57 -1.30 9.40
CA GLU A 220 -14.73 -2.73 9.67
C GLU A 220 -13.86 -3.59 8.72
N LEU A 221 -13.87 -3.31 7.42
CA LEU A 221 -13.05 -4.01 6.44
C LEU A 221 -11.56 -3.75 6.68
N PHE A 222 -11.21 -2.47 6.82
CA PHE A 222 -9.80 -2.06 6.93
C PHE A 222 -9.15 -2.59 8.21
N SER A 223 -9.82 -2.45 9.36
CA SER A 223 -9.30 -2.91 10.66
C SER A 223 -9.22 -4.43 10.76
N ARG A 224 -10.19 -5.15 10.18
CA ARG A 224 -10.19 -6.61 10.17
C ARG A 224 -9.08 -7.16 9.28
N LEU A 225 -8.88 -6.57 8.11
CA LEU A 225 -7.88 -7.04 7.15
C LEU A 225 -6.46 -6.62 7.50
N LEU A 226 -6.28 -5.42 8.03
CA LEU A 226 -5.00 -4.78 8.29
C LEU A 226 -4.95 -4.22 9.73
N PRO A 227 -5.05 -5.07 10.77
CA PRO A 227 -5.25 -4.60 12.14
C PRO A 227 -4.12 -3.71 12.65
N ARG A 228 -2.85 -4.03 12.37
CA ARG A 228 -1.73 -3.21 12.79
C ARG A 228 -1.67 -1.88 12.06
N ILE A 229 -1.92 -1.90 10.76
CA ILE A 229 -1.99 -0.69 9.92
C ILE A 229 -3.11 0.22 10.38
N TYR A 230 -4.27 -0.33 10.72
CA TYR A 230 -5.39 0.44 11.24
C TYR A 230 -5.04 1.17 12.55
N GLN A 231 -4.37 0.52 13.50
CA GLN A 231 -3.91 1.16 14.74
C GLN A 231 -3.02 2.37 14.46
N ILE A 232 -2.12 2.26 13.47
CA ILE A 232 -1.25 3.36 13.06
C ILE A 232 -2.05 4.50 12.43
N VAL A 233 -2.97 4.17 11.51
CA VAL A 233 -3.85 5.17 10.87
C VAL A 233 -4.73 5.88 11.90
N GLU A 234 -5.26 5.16 12.89
CA GLU A 234 -6.05 5.70 13.98
C GLU A 234 -5.24 6.69 14.83
N GLU A 235 -3.98 6.36 15.15
CA GLU A 235 -3.11 7.27 15.90
C GLU A 235 -2.68 8.49 15.07
N ILE A 236 -2.41 8.34 13.77
CA ILE A 236 -2.16 9.49 12.88
C ILE A 236 -3.38 10.41 12.88
N ASN A 237 -4.58 9.85 12.72
CA ASN A 237 -5.82 10.63 12.73
C ASN A 237 -6.06 11.35 14.07
N ARG A 238 -5.83 10.65 15.19
CA ARG A 238 -5.98 11.21 16.53
C ARG A 238 -5.07 12.43 16.74
N ARG A 239 -3.79 12.30 16.39
CA ARG A 239 -2.80 13.40 16.49
C ARG A 239 -3.19 14.56 15.58
N PHE A 240 -3.59 14.28 14.35
CA PHE A 240 -4.00 15.30 13.39
C PHE A 240 -5.25 16.07 13.83
N ILE A 241 -6.24 15.41 14.46
CA ILE A 241 -7.40 16.08 15.03
C ILE A 241 -7.00 17.03 16.16
N ILE A 242 -6.06 16.62 17.02
CA ILE A 242 -5.53 17.47 18.09
C ILE A 242 -4.87 18.72 17.49
N ASP A 243 -4.06 18.56 16.44
CA ASP A 243 -3.41 19.69 15.75
C ASP A 243 -4.42 20.65 15.14
N ILE A 244 -5.50 20.15 14.52
CA ILE A 244 -6.60 20.98 14.01
C ILE A 244 -7.24 21.76 15.15
N GLN A 245 -7.56 21.12 16.28
CA GLN A 245 -8.16 21.76 17.44
C GLN A 245 -7.26 22.85 18.00
N GLN A 246 -5.99 22.56 18.23
CA GLN A 246 -5.01 23.53 18.74
C GLN A 246 -4.87 24.74 17.81
N LYS A 247 -4.78 24.51 16.51
CA LYS A 247 -4.56 25.53 15.50
C LYS A 247 -5.75 26.45 15.28
N TYR A 248 -6.96 25.92 15.37
CA TYR A 248 -8.16 26.66 14.94
C TYR A 248 -9.14 27.01 16.07
N SER A 249 -8.98 26.49 17.30
CA SER A 249 -9.93 26.77 18.41
C SER A 249 -10.10 28.25 18.74
N ASN A 250 -9.04 29.04 18.55
CA ASN A 250 -9.03 30.47 18.88
C ASN A 250 -9.12 31.36 17.63
N VAL A 251 -9.44 30.81 16.45
CA VAL A 251 -9.55 31.60 15.21
C VAL A 251 -11.01 32.05 15.02
N PRO A 252 -11.31 33.36 15.09
CA PRO A 252 -12.67 33.86 14.93
C PRO A 252 -13.29 33.47 13.59
N GLY A 253 -14.55 33.01 13.63
CA GLY A 253 -15.29 32.63 12.41
C GLY A 253 -14.96 31.27 11.82
N VAL A 254 -14.09 30.48 12.46
CA VAL A 254 -13.75 29.14 12.02
C VAL A 254 -14.55 28.11 12.81
N ASP A 255 -15.34 27.29 12.10
CA ASP A 255 -15.97 26.12 12.66
C ASP A 255 -14.96 24.94 12.66
N VAL A 256 -14.44 24.64 13.84
CA VAL A 256 -13.45 23.57 14.06
C VAL A 256 -14.06 22.20 13.74
N GLN A 257 -15.35 21.98 14.05
CA GLN A 257 -15.99 20.70 13.78
C GLN A 257 -16.18 20.48 12.27
N GLU A 258 -16.50 21.51 11.52
CA GLU A 258 -16.56 21.45 10.07
C GLU A 258 -15.19 21.14 9.45
N LYS A 259 -14.12 21.74 9.97
CA LYS A 259 -12.75 21.41 9.54
C LYS A 259 -12.41 19.94 9.82
N ILE A 260 -12.67 19.46 11.03
CA ILE A 260 -12.47 18.05 11.38
C ILE A 260 -13.24 17.15 10.41
N ARG A 261 -14.52 17.42 10.18
CA ARG A 261 -15.35 16.64 9.25
C ARG A 261 -14.76 16.54 7.84
N LYS A 262 -14.18 17.64 7.34
CA LYS A 262 -13.57 17.69 6.00
C LYS A 262 -12.20 17.06 5.93
N MET A 263 -11.36 17.25 6.96
CA MET A 263 -9.94 16.98 6.91
C MET A 263 -9.54 15.67 7.59
N ALA A 264 -10.34 15.15 8.53
CA ALA A 264 -10.02 13.94 9.27
C ALA A 264 -9.81 12.74 8.32
N ILE A 265 -8.83 11.91 8.65
CA ILE A 265 -8.52 10.69 7.93
C ILE A 265 -9.61 9.64 8.19
N ILE A 266 -10.03 9.52 9.44
CA ILE A 266 -11.12 8.63 9.86
C ILE A 266 -12.32 9.50 10.20
N TYR A 267 -13.40 9.35 9.45
CA TYR A 267 -14.65 10.04 9.67
C TYR A 267 -15.82 9.29 9.05
N ASP A 268 -16.97 9.29 9.72
CA ASP A 268 -18.21 8.67 9.25
C ASP A 268 -18.04 7.17 8.88
N GLY A 269 -17.38 6.43 9.76
CA GLY A 269 -17.15 5.00 9.57
C GLY A 269 -16.19 4.61 8.44
N GLN A 270 -15.45 5.58 7.90
CA GLN A 270 -14.56 5.35 6.75
C GLN A 270 -13.14 5.89 6.98
N VAL A 271 -12.16 5.19 6.41
CA VAL A 271 -10.78 5.64 6.27
C VAL A 271 -10.62 6.33 4.91
N LYS A 272 -10.31 7.62 4.91
CA LYS A 272 -10.19 8.46 3.70
C LYS A 272 -8.73 8.53 3.25
N MET A 273 -8.39 7.81 2.20
CA MET A 273 -7.01 7.64 1.76
C MET A 273 -6.39 8.96 1.25
N ALA A 274 -7.14 9.78 0.52
CA ALA A 274 -6.64 11.07 0.06
C ALA A 274 -6.31 12.02 1.23
N ASN A 275 -7.13 12.04 2.29
CA ASN A 275 -6.86 12.85 3.47
C ASN A 275 -5.56 12.40 4.16
N MET A 276 -5.33 11.09 4.27
CA MET A 276 -4.10 10.54 4.81
C MET A 276 -2.87 10.97 3.97
N ALA A 277 -2.96 10.88 2.65
CA ALA A 277 -1.89 11.28 1.75
C ALA A 277 -1.54 12.78 1.86
N ILE A 278 -2.56 13.64 1.99
CA ILE A 278 -2.39 15.09 2.14
C ILE A 278 -1.74 15.44 3.49
N VAL A 279 -2.19 14.79 4.57
CA VAL A 279 -1.66 15.03 5.92
C VAL A 279 -0.20 14.62 6.05
N SER A 280 0.20 13.56 5.35
CA SER A 280 1.51 12.89 5.56
C SER A 280 2.53 13.19 4.46
N GLY A 281 2.13 13.83 3.36
CA GLY A 281 3.04 14.10 2.24
C GLY A 281 3.83 15.40 2.42
N TYR A 282 5.17 15.35 2.21
CA TYR A 282 5.99 16.57 2.17
C TYR A 282 5.68 17.44 0.95
N SER A 283 5.15 16.84 -0.10
CA SER A 283 4.73 17.54 -1.32
C SER A 283 3.42 16.94 -1.81
N VAL A 284 2.45 17.81 -2.03
CA VAL A 284 1.13 17.43 -2.56
C VAL A 284 0.89 18.26 -3.80
N ASN A 285 0.66 17.60 -4.93
CA ASN A 285 0.27 18.27 -6.15
C ASN A 285 -0.94 17.59 -6.78
N GLY A 286 -1.65 18.29 -7.62
CA GLY A 286 -2.87 17.81 -8.26
C GLY A 286 -2.76 17.92 -9.75
N GLY A 287 -3.18 16.86 -10.41
CA GLY A 287 -3.69 16.76 -11.73
C GLY A 287 -2.79 17.20 -12.88
N LEU A 288 -3.44 17.22 -14.02
CA LEU A 288 -2.88 17.76 -15.26
C LEU A 288 -3.09 19.28 -15.28
N LEU A 289 -2.12 20.04 -15.77
CA LEU A 289 -2.12 21.49 -15.84
C LEU A 289 -3.40 22.11 -16.38
N TYR A 290 -4.05 21.46 -17.34
CA TYR A 290 -5.29 21.92 -17.96
C TYR A 290 -6.56 21.52 -17.19
N THR A 291 -6.47 20.55 -16.25
CA THR A 291 -7.60 20.14 -15.42
C THR A 291 -7.58 20.76 -14.03
N SER A 292 -6.41 21.21 -13.57
CA SER A 292 -6.22 21.81 -12.27
C SER A 292 -5.17 22.93 -12.36
N PRO A 293 -5.49 24.09 -12.97
CA PRO A 293 -4.54 25.15 -13.15
C PRO A 293 -4.06 25.68 -11.80
N SER A 294 -2.76 25.63 -11.58
CA SER A 294 -2.11 26.24 -10.41
C SER A 294 -2.29 27.78 -10.45
N PRO A 295 -2.42 28.45 -9.31
CA PRO A 295 -2.35 29.92 -9.26
C PRO A 295 -1.11 30.50 -9.93
N ARG A 296 0.00 29.76 -10.00
CA ARG A 296 1.23 30.13 -10.69
C ARG A 296 1.10 30.13 -12.22
N ASP A 297 0.14 29.40 -12.77
CA ASP A 297 -0.08 29.33 -14.23
C ASP A 297 -0.86 30.52 -14.75
N ARG A 298 -1.49 31.33 -13.88
CA ARG A 298 -2.21 32.55 -14.24
C ARG A 298 -1.31 33.77 -14.42
N THR A 299 -0.01 33.64 -14.14
CA THR A 299 0.98 34.73 -14.21
C THR A 299 1.98 34.60 -15.36
N ARG A 300 1.68 33.71 -16.34
CA ARG A 300 2.42 33.61 -17.60
C ARG A 300 1.61 34.09 -18.79
#